data_a4bb6cfdfc3eee2285df9327a3b1252a
#
_entry.id   a4bb6cfdfc3eee2285df9327a3b1252a
#
_cell.length_a   1.000
_cell.length_b   1.000
_cell.length_c   1.000
_cell.angle_alpha   90.00
_cell.angle_beta   90.00
_cell.angle_gamma   90.00
#
_symmetry.space_group_name_H-M   'P 1'
#
loop_
_entity.id
_entity.type
_entity.pdbx_description
1 polymer ?
#
loop_
_entity_poly.entity_id
_entity_poly.type
_entity_poly.pdbx_seq_one_letter_code
_entity_poly.pdbx_strand_id
1 'polypeptide(L)'
;MGHVLARLAGYGIVLTPHWPYMFERHQAGADAVRVTRWTPSGPAQVVIQPRQLTDGGDVVDVADGPSHPCWFVETSAFRLRWPTQFTVESPQDQGDDTLFYLHGPGEATIFPQGPVSKERLADPHAVVAAGQTVLDQRVADDGSRLIELGYQHNEEPWWQGHWMIPYDSDRFLVFTAQALLAHSTQTREAAEVVAASFERCQ
;
A
#
# COMPACT_ATOMS: atom_id res chain seq x y z
N MET A 1 -3.50 -7.78 -15.23
CA MET A 1 -3.87 -6.96 -14.07
C MET A 1 -4.03 -7.86 -12.86
N GLY A 2 -3.24 -7.64 -11.80
CA GLY A 2 -3.44 -8.36 -10.54
C GLY A 2 -4.73 -7.90 -9.88
N HIS A 3 -5.49 -8.84 -9.30
CA HIS A 3 -6.62 -8.48 -8.47
C HIS A 3 -6.11 -7.92 -7.15
N VAL A 4 -6.52 -6.70 -6.80
CA VAL A 4 -6.28 -6.12 -5.49
C VAL A 4 -7.53 -6.36 -4.66
N LEU A 5 -7.35 -6.92 -3.48
CA LEU A 5 -8.41 -7.23 -2.53
C LEU A 5 -8.17 -6.44 -1.25
N ALA A 6 -9.18 -5.80 -0.72
CA ALA A 6 -9.14 -5.33 0.65
C ALA A 6 -9.79 -6.40 1.54
N ARG A 7 -9.04 -6.94 2.49
CA ARG A 7 -9.51 -7.94 3.44
C ARG A 7 -9.54 -7.36 4.84
N LEU A 8 -10.70 -7.42 5.49
CA LEU A 8 -10.82 -7.19 6.92
C LEU A 8 -10.62 -8.52 7.64
N ALA A 9 -9.43 -8.76 8.16
CA ALA A 9 -9.18 -9.90 9.03
C ALA A 9 -10.01 -9.74 10.32
N GLY A 10 -10.71 -10.80 10.71
CA GLY A 10 -11.65 -10.77 11.82
C GLY A 10 -13.11 -10.82 11.39
N TYR A 11 -13.42 -10.33 10.20
CA TYR A 11 -14.77 -10.36 9.64
C TYR A 11 -14.82 -11.02 8.27
N GLY A 12 -13.65 -11.39 7.71
CA GLY A 12 -13.54 -12.14 6.46
C GLY A 12 -14.12 -11.47 5.23
N ILE A 13 -14.32 -10.16 5.27
CA ILE A 13 -14.83 -9.42 4.11
C ILE A 13 -13.71 -9.26 3.10
N VAL A 14 -13.91 -9.79 1.91
CA VAL A 14 -13.02 -9.67 0.77
C VAL A 14 -13.71 -8.80 -0.28
N LEU A 15 -13.09 -7.69 -0.61
CA LEU A 15 -13.59 -6.74 -1.61
C LEU A 15 -12.76 -6.86 -2.87
N THR A 16 -13.43 -7.04 -4.01
CA THR A 16 -12.79 -7.00 -5.34
C THR A 16 -13.17 -5.70 -6.02
N PRO A 17 -12.22 -4.77 -6.17
CA PRO A 17 -12.53 -3.50 -6.81
C PRO A 17 -12.64 -3.63 -8.33
N HIS A 18 -13.51 -2.84 -8.92
CA HIS A 18 -13.49 -2.55 -10.35
C HIS A 18 -12.69 -1.27 -10.58
N TRP A 19 -11.74 -1.32 -11.49
CA TRP A 19 -10.93 -0.15 -11.85
C TRP A 19 -11.78 0.96 -12.54
N PRO A 20 -11.57 2.25 -12.25
CA PRO A 20 -10.78 2.77 -11.13
C PRO A 20 -11.52 2.66 -9.79
N TYR A 21 -10.78 2.50 -8.70
CA TYR A 21 -11.35 2.30 -7.37
C TYR A 21 -10.59 3.10 -6.31
N MET A 22 -11.28 3.38 -5.18
CA MET A 22 -10.70 3.88 -3.94
C MET A 22 -11.39 3.21 -2.75
N PHE A 23 -10.59 2.77 -1.79
CA PHE A 23 -11.06 2.27 -0.49
C PHE A 23 -10.63 3.22 0.61
N GLU A 24 -11.58 3.61 1.46
CA GLU A 24 -11.33 4.43 2.64
C GLU A 24 -11.88 3.73 3.87
N ARG A 25 -11.17 3.81 5.01
CA ARG A 25 -11.77 3.42 6.29
C ARG A 25 -12.86 4.41 6.65
N HIS A 26 -14.05 3.93 6.96
CA HIS A 26 -15.16 4.79 7.32
C HIS A 26 -15.02 5.31 8.76
N GLN A 27 -15.16 6.60 8.97
CA GLN A 27 -14.97 7.23 10.28
C GLN A 27 -16.00 6.84 11.33
N ALA A 28 -17.18 6.38 10.93
CA ALA A 28 -18.29 6.06 11.84
C ALA A 28 -18.17 4.69 12.54
N GLY A 29 -17.13 3.94 12.28
CA GLY A 29 -16.85 2.66 12.94
C GLY A 29 -15.53 2.09 12.46
N ALA A 30 -14.75 1.52 13.37
CA ALA A 30 -13.43 0.94 13.05
C ALA A 30 -13.49 -0.15 11.96
N ASP A 31 -14.68 -0.62 11.64
CA ASP A 31 -14.96 -1.83 10.89
C ASP A 31 -15.62 -1.57 9.53
N ALA A 32 -15.99 -0.33 9.22
CA ALA A 32 -16.63 -0.02 7.97
C ALA A 32 -15.64 0.51 6.93
N VAL A 33 -15.82 0.12 5.67
CA VAL A 33 -15.05 0.61 4.53
C VAL A 33 -15.97 1.30 3.55
N ARG A 34 -15.59 2.48 3.13
CA ARG A 34 -16.21 3.15 1.98
C ARG A 34 -15.47 2.74 0.72
N VAL A 35 -16.21 2.22 -0.25
CA VAL A 35 -15.71 1.94 -1.59
C VAL A 35 -16.24 2.99 -2.52
N THR A 36 -15.36 3.69 -3.23
CA THR A 36 -15.72 4.62 -4.28
C THR A 36 -15.33 4.02 -5.63
N ARG A 37 -16.27 4.02 -6.56
CA ARG A 37 -16.06 3.66 -7.96
C ARG A 37 -16.37 4.83 -8.85
N TRP A 38 -15.59 5.03 -9.88
CA TRP A 38 -15.89 6.03 -10.91
C TRP A 38 -16.70 5.38 -12.02
N THR A 39 -17.94 5.83 -12.16
CA THR A 39 -18.85 5.41 -13.23
C THR A 39 -18.97 6.50 -14.28
N PRO A 40 -19.51 6.22 -15.48
CA PRO A 40 -19.81 7.25 -16.48
C PRO A 40 -20.75 8.36 -15.95
N SER A 41 -21.52 8.07 -14.91
CA SER A 41 -22.42 9.03 -14.25
C SER A 41 -21.79 9.80 -13.10
N GLY A 42 -20.51 9.56 -12.80
CA GLY A 42 -19.77 10.13 -11.68
C GLY A 42 -19.42 9.10 -10.60
N PRO A 43 -18.85 9.52 -9.46
CA PRO A 43 -18.46 8.63 -8.39
C PRO A 43 -19.69 8.00 -7.71
N ALA A 44 -19.68 6.68 -7.62
CA ALA A 44 -20.65 5.91 -6.85
C ALA A 44 -19.98 5.41 -5.57
N GLN A 45 -20.61 5.60 -4.42
CA GLN A 45 -20.06 5.21 -3.13
C GLN A 45 -20.97 4.20 -2.43
N VAL A 46 -20.36 3.18 -1.86
CA VAL A 46 -21.03 2.22 -0.98
C VAL A 46 -20.23 2.08 0.31
N VAL A 47 -20.92 2.03 1.45
CA VAL A 47 -20.30 1.75 2.76
C VAL A 47 -20.59 0.29 3.09
N ILE A 48 -19.54 -0.49 3.26
CA ILE A 48 -19.60 -1.90 3.61
C ILE A 48 -19.25 -2.02 5.08
N GLN A 49 -20.18 -2.58 5.85
CA GLN A 49 -19.98 -2.89 7.26
C GLN A 49 -19.65 -4.36 7.44
N PRO A 50 -18.92 -4.75 8.51
CA PRO A 50 -18.69 -6.14 8.84
C PRO A 50 -20.00 -6.91 8.89
N ARG A 51 -19.97 -8.14 8.35
CA ARG A 51 -21.12 -9.06 8.33
C ARG A 51 -22.35 -8.58 7.55
N GLN A 52 -22.23 -7.49 6.79
CA GLN A 52 -23.28 -7.09 5.85
C GLN A 52 -22.89 -7.51 4.43
N LEU A 53 -23.64 -8.42 3.87
CA LEU A 53 -23.62 -8.69 2.44
C LEU A 53 -24.35 -7.51 1.77
N THR A 54 -23.65 -6.79 0.91
CA THR A 54 -24.26 -5.79 0.05
C THR A 54 -24.34 -6.32 -1.36
N ASP A 55 -25.46 -6.08 -2.06
CA ASP A 55 -25.67 -6.50 -3.45
C ASP A 55 -24.74 -5.78 -4.45
N GLY A 56 -23.74 -5.06 -3.99
CA GLY A 56 -22.89 -4.22 -4.80
C GLY A 56 -21.85 -4.92 -5.69
N GLY A 57 -21.72 -6.24 -5.61
CA GLY A 57 -20.77 -7.01 -6.42
C GLY A 57 -19.29 -6.82 -6.02
N ASP A 58 -19.00 -6.00 -5.00
CA ASP A 58 -17.64 -5.76 -4.51
C ASP A 58 -17.25 -6.69 -3.35
N VAL A 59 -18.24 -7.29 -2.68
CA VAL A 59 -18.01 -8.29 -1.63
C VAL A 59 -17.94 -9.66 -2.27
N VAL A 60 -16.78 -10.29 -2.21
CA VAL A 60 -16.51 -11.60 -2.82
C VAL A 60 -16.75 -12.72 -1.82
N ASP A 61 -16.42 -12.48 -0.55
CA ASP A 61 -16.54 -13.49 0.49
C ASP A 61 -16.75 -12.84 1.87
N VAL A 62 -17.37 -13.57 2.77
CA VAL A 62 -17.53 -13.21 4.19
C VAL A 62 -17.25 -14.44 5.02
N ALA A 63 -16.18 -14.46 5.78
CA ALA A 63 -15.79 -15.55 6.66
C ALA A 63 -15.63 -15.08 8.11
N ASP A 64 -15.80 -15.97 9.06
CA ASP A 64 -15.49 -15.70 10.47
C ASP A 64 -13.98 -15.52 10.66
N GLY A 65 -13.61 -14.64 11.57
CA GLY A 65 -12.23 -14.31 11.85
C GLY A 65 -11.97 -13.99 13.32
N PRO A 66 -10.74 -13.62 13.70
CA PRO A 66 -10.35 -13.33 15.06
C PRO A 66 -11.09 -12.13 15.63
N SER A 67 -11.09 -12.01 16.96
CA SER A 67 -11.86 -11.00 17.71
C SER A 67 -11.40 -9.55 17.52
N HIS A 68 -10.20 -9.36 16.95
CA HIS A 68 -9.63 -8.02 16.72
C HIS A 68 -9.54 -7.72 15.23
N PRO A 69 -10.33 -6.77 14.71
CA PRO A 69 -10.30 -6.41 13.31
C PRO A 69 -8.94 -5.80 12.91
N CYS A 70 -8.36 -6.31 11.84
CA CYS A 70 -7.15 -5.77 11.23
C CYS A 70 -7.34 -5.72 9.72
N TRP A 71 -7.20 -4.55 9.14
CA TRP A 71 -7.32 -4.38 7.69
C TRP A 71 -6.05 -4.76 6.97
N PHE A 72 -6.21 -5.55 5.92
CA PHE A 72 -5.16 -5.89 4.97
C PHE A 72 -5.53 -5.41 3.57
N VAL A 73 -4.51 -5.04 2.81
CA VAL A 73 -4.55 -5.03 1.36
C VAL A 73 -3.96 -6.35 0.89
N GLU A 74 -4.70 -7.09 0.06
CA GLU A 74 -4.29 -8.38 -0.45
C GLU A 74 -4.28 -8.36 -1.98
N THR A 75 -3.26 -8.94 -2.57
CA THR A 75 -3.12 -9.17 -4.00
C THR A 75 -3.04 -10.66 -4.26
N SER A 76 -2.99 -11.09 -5.51
CA SER A 76 -2.73 -12.49 -5.86
C SER A 76 -1.33 -12.98 -5.43
N ALA A 77 -0.43 -12.09 -5.09
CA ALA A 77 0.97 -12.40 -4.80
C ALA A 77 1.36 -12.23 -3.34
N PHE A 78 0.73 -11.27 -2.65
CA PHE A 78 1.06 -10.93 -1.27
C PHE A 78 -0.07 -10.19 -0.58
N ARG A 79 0.00 -10.11 0.75
CA ARG A 79 -0.83 -9.24 1.59
C ARG A 79 0.02 -8.42 2.54
N LEU A 80 -0.53 -7.29 2.97
CA LEU A 80 0.09 -6.39 3.94
C LEU A 80 -0.97 -5.66 4.77
N ARG A 81 -0.61 -5.17 5.93
CA ARG A 81 -1.51 -4.34 6.74
C ARG A 81 -1.80 -3.01 6.05
N TRP A 82 -3.07 -2.65 6.04
CA TRP A 82 -3.52 -1.34 5.60
C TRP A 82 -3.31 -0.32 6.73
N PRO A 83 -2.39 0.66 6.59
CA PRO A 83 -2.12 1.64 7.64
C PRO A 83 -3.36 2.51 7.92
N THR A 84 -3.51 2.94 9.17
CA THR A 84 -4.53 3.94 9.52
C THR A 84 -4.27 5.27 8.80
N GLN A 85 -5.34 5.99 8.46
CA GLN A 85 -5.33 7.29 7.76
C GLN A 85 -4.82 7.25 6.31
N PHE A 86 -4.62 6.07 5.75
CA PHE A 86 -4.32 5.91 4.34
C PHE A 86 -5.55 5.37 3.59
N THR A 87 -5.75 5.83 2.36
CA THR A 87 -6.68 5.26 1.38
C THR A 87 -5.95 4.28 0.48
N VAL A 88 -6.66 3.30 -0.06
CA VAL A 88 -6.14 2.39 -1.09
C VAL A 88 -6.75 2.80 -2.42
N GLU A 89 -5.93 3.15 -3.38
CA GLU A 89 -6.38 3.62 -4.68
C GLU A 89 -5.75 2.84 -5.81
N SER A 90 -6.51 2.67 -6.88
CA SER A 90 -5.97 2.18 -8.15
C SER A 90 -5.07 3.23 -8.78
N PRO A 91 -4.10 2.84 -9.63
CA PRO A 91 -3.47 3.78 -10.55
C PRO A 91 -4.51 4.57 -11.33
N GLN A 92 -4.23 5.84 -11.61
CA GLN A 92 -5.12 6.68 -12.43
C GLN A 92 -4.97 6.37 -13.93
N ASP A 93 -3.78 5.95 -14.35
CA ASP A 93 -3.49 5.54 -15.72
C ASP A 93 -3.52 4.01 -15.82
N GLN A 94 -4.25 3.48 -16.81
CA GLN A 94 -4.26 2.03 -17.11
C GLN A 94 -2.90 1.49 -17.59
N GLY A 95 -2.01 2.36 -18.06
CA GLY A 95 -0.64 2.01 -18.43
C GLY A 95 0.32 1.91 -17.25
N ASP A 96 -0.10 2.34 -16.06
CA ASP A 96 0.69 2.21 -14.83
C ASP A 96 0.57 0.79 -14.27
N ASP A 97 1.68 0.06 -14.22
CA ASP A 97 1.76 -1.32 -13.72
C ASP A 97 1.78 -1.41 -12.19
N THR A 98 1.73 -0.28 -11.46
CA THR A 98 1.63 -0.27 -10.01
C THR A 98 0.33 -0.94 -9.56
N LEU A 99 0.40 -1.85 -8.61
CA LEU A 99 -0.77 -2.62 -8.19
C LEU A 99 -1.82 -1.74 -7.50
N PHE A 100 -1.37 -0.86 -6.63
CA PHE A 100 -2.18 0.11 -5.89
C PHE A 100 -1.29 1.20 -5.28
N TYR A 101 -1.91 2.28 -4.88
CA TYR A 101 -1.32 3.34 -4.08
C TYR A 101 -2.01 3.42 -2.71
N LEU A 102 -1.23 3.66 -1.68
CA LEU A 102 -1.71 4.07 -0.36
C LEU A 102 -1.48 5.56 -0.25
N HIS A 103 -2.55 6.36 -0.25
CA HIS A 103 -2.46 7.81 -0.09
C HIS A 103 -2.80 8.21 1.34
N GLY A 104 -1.96 9.02 1.94
CA GLY A 104 -2.07 9.49 3.32
C GLY A 104 -2.04 11.01 3.45
N PRO A 105 -2.04 11.53 4.70
CA PRO A 105 -1.95 12.96 4.95
C PRO A 105 -0.65 13.57 4.43
N GLY A 106 -0.71 14.86 4.03
CA GLY A 106 0.47 15.62 3.61
C GLY A 106 1.13 15.08 2.34
N GLU A 107 0.31 14.73 1.35
CA GLU A 107 0.74 14.16 0.06
C GLU A 107 1.54 12.85 0.19
N ALA A 108 1.39 12.18 1.35
CA ALA A 108 2.05 10.91 1.58
C ALA A 108 1.53 9.85 0.62
N THR A 109 2.46 9.12 0.03
CA THR A 109 2.15 8.00 -0.86
C THR A 109 3.05 6.81 -0.54
N ILE A 110 2.47 5.59 -0.46
CA ILE A 110 3.21 4.34 -0.33
C ILE A 110 2.72 3.41 -1.44
N PHE A 111 3.63 2.76 -2.16
CA PHE A 111 3.27 1.86 -3.24
C PHE A 111 4.28 0.73 -3.44
N PRO A 112 3.83 -0.47 -3.87
CA PRO A 112 4.69 -1.59 -4.19
C PRO A 112 5.27 -1.47 -5.59
N GLN A 113 6.51 -1.93 -5.76
CA GLN A 113 7.20 -2.06 -7.04
C GLN A 113 7.85 -3.44 -7.16
N GLY A 114 7.76 -4.04 -8.30
CA GLY A 114 8.38 -5.33 -8.57
C GLY A 114 7.44 -6.53 -8.44
N PRO A 115 7.96 -7.75 -8.19
CA PRO A 115 9.30 -8.09 -7.68
C PRO A 115 10.46 -7.76 -8.64
N VAL A 116 11.55 -7.21 -8.08
CA VAL A 116 12.76 -6.77 -8.77
C VAL A 116 13.92 -7.73 -8.47
N SER A 117 14.75 -8.09 -9.47
CA SER A 117 15.87 -8.99 -9.24
C SER A 117 16.88 -8.40 -8.24
N LYS A 118 17.44 -9.26 -7.38
CA LYS A 118 18.50 -8.89 -6.41
C LYS A 118 19.72 -8.34 -7.11
N GLU A 119 20.05 -8.85 -8.29
CA GLU A 119 21.17 -8.38 -9.09
C GLU A 119 21.00 -6.90 -9.49
N ARG A 120 19.79 -6.49 -9.92
CA ARG A 120 19.48 -5.10 -10.27
C ARG A 120 19.59 -4.16 -9.06
N LEU A 121 19.36 -4.66 -7.85
CA LEU A 121 19.44 -3.93 -6.59
C LEU A 121 20.72 -4.27 -5.80
N ALA A 122 21.73 -4.88 -6.45
CA ALA A 122 23.00 -5.21 -5.80
C ALA A 122 23.74 -3.95 -5.33
N ASP A 123 23.68 -2.87 -6.13
CA ASP A 123 24.08 -1.54 -5.68
C ASP A 123 22.96 -0.91 -4.86
N PRO A 124 23.18 -0.60 -3.58
CA PRO A 124 22.20 0.10 -2.75
C PRO A 124 21.75 1.44 -3.33
N HIS A 125 22.59 2.07 -4.14
CA HIS A 125 22.28 3.35 -4.78
C HIS A 125 21.48 3.21 -6.10
N ALA A 126 21.12 1.99 -6.51
CA ALA A 126 20.33 1.78 -7.72
C ALA A 126 18.93 2.44 -7.68
N VAL A 127 18.45 2.78 -6.49
CA VAL A 127 17.16 3.49 -6.27
C VAL A 127 17.33 5.00 -6.07
N VAL A 128 18.57 5.52 -6.09
CA VAL A 128 18.86 6.94 -5.87
C VAL A 128 18.86 7.67 -7.21
N ALA A 129 17.95 8.63 -7.38
CA ALA A 129 17.88 9.46 -8.57
C ALA A 129 18.80 10.69 -8.47
N ALA A 130 19.08 11.32 -9.60
CA ALA A 130 19.83 12.57 -9.64
C ALA A 130 19.11 13.66 -8.79
N GLY A 131 19.88 14.36 -7.95
CA GLY A 131 19.36 15.41 -7.06
C GLY A 131 18.84 14.89 -5.71
N GLN A 132 18.85 13.58 -5.49
CA GLN A 132 18.54 13.00 -4.19
C GLN A 132 19.79 12.84 -3.33
N THR A 133 19.64 13.01 -2.02
CA THR A 133 20.69 12.81 -1.01
C THR A 133 20.30 11.65 -0.11
N VAL A 134 21.21 10.71 0.11
CA VAL A 134 21.01 9.61 1.08
C VAL A 134 21.05 10.17 2.49
N LEU A 135 19.97 9.97 3.25
CA LEU A 135 19.83 10.39 4.64
C LEU A 135 20.19 9.25 5.60
N ASP A 136 19.77 8.03 5.26
CA ASP A 136 20.05 6.84 6.07
C ASP A 136 20.01 5.58 5.21
N GLN A 137 20.72 4.54 5.67
CA GLN A 137 20.74 3.22 5.04
C GLN A 137 20.88 2.13 6.09
N ARG A 138 20.03 1.11 6.00
CA ARG A 138 20.03 -0.02 6.94
C ARG A 138 19.88 -1.34 6.21
N VAL A 139 20.47 -2.38 6.79
CA VAL A 139 20.27 -3.79 6.38
C VAL A 139 19.90 -4.56 7.63
N ALA A 140 18.78 -5.28 7.58
CA ALA A 140 18.31 -6.12 8.66
C ALA A 140 18.84 -7.57 8.53
N ASP A 141 18.75 -8.34 9.61
CA ASP A 141 19.25 -9.72 9.68
C ASP A 141 18.52 -10.68 8.72
N ASP A 142 17.27 -10.37 8.37
CA ASP A 142 16.46 -11.11 7.40
C ASP A 142 16.83 -10.79 5.93
N GLY A 143 17.81 -9.90 5.73
CA GLY A 143 18.23 -9.42 4.42
C GLY A 143 17.39 -8.29 3.85
N SER A 144 16.39 -7.82 4.57
CA SER A 144 15.63 -6.59 4.19
C SER A 144 16.56 -5.38 4.22
N ARG A 145 16.32 -4.43 3.33
CA ARG A 145 17.12 -3.21 3.21
C ARG A 145 16.22 -2.00 3.23
N LEU A 146 16.68 -0.94 3.84
CA LEU A 146 16.05 0.38 3.80
C LEU A 146 17.07 1.41 3.33
N ILE A 147 16.66 2.28 2.41
CA ILE A 147 17.38 3.50 2.08
C ILE A 147 16.41 4.67 2.18
N GLU A 148 16.83 5.72 2.88
CA GLU A 148 16.08 6.95 3.04
C GLU A 148 16.77 8.08 2.29
N LEU A 149 15.98 8.88 1.59
CA LEU A 149 16.45 9.93 0.69
C LEU A 149 15.76 11.25 1.01
N GLY A 150 16.50 12.35 0.81
CA GLY A 150 15.94 13.69 0.81
C GLY A 150 16.13 14.34 -0.55
N TYR A 151 15.18 15.14 -0.98
CA TYR A 151 15.27 15.90 -2.24
C TYR A 151 14.39 17.15 -2.20
N GLN A 152 14.55 18.00 -3.20
CA GLN A 152 13.71 19.18 -3.42
C GLN A 152 12.82 18.96 -4.62
N HIS A 153 11.53 19.25 -4.49
CA HIS A 153 10.58 19.26 -5.60
C HIS A 153 9.69 20.49 -5.49
N ASN A 154 9.65 21.33 -6.53
CA ASN A 154 8.92 22.61 -6.53
C ASN A 154 9.27 23.52 -5.34
N GLU A 155 10.56 23.60 -4.98
CA GLU A 155 11.07 24.37 -3.85
C GLU A 155 10.67 23.83 -2.46
N GLU A 156 9.95 22.72 -2.39
CA GLU A 156 9.57 22.07 -1.14
C GLU A 156 10.49 20.88 -0.82
N PRO A 157 10.87 20.70 0.45
CA PRO A 157 11.67 19.55 0.86
C PRO A 157 10.81 18.31 0.96
N TRP A 158 11.25 17.24 0.32
CA TRP A 158 10.62 15.93 0.30
C TRP A 158 11.52 14.88 0.95
N TRP A 159 10.88 13.88 1.51
CA TRP A 159 11.47 12.65 1.99
C TRP A 159 10.94 11.46 1.18
N GLN A 160 11.82 10.47 0.94
CA GLN A 160 11.47 9.21 0.30
C GLN A 160 12.18 8.07 1.01
N GLY A 161 11.50 6.93 1.20
CA GLY A 161 12.08 5.70 1.72
C GLY A 161 11.80 4.53 0.78
N HIS A 162 12.78 3.63 0.63
CA HIS A 162 12.66 2.39 -0.12
C HIS A 162 12.92 1.21 0.79
N TRP A 163 11.89 0.40 1.08
CA TRP A 163 11.98 -0.87 1.78
C TRP A 163 12.09 -1.98 0.77
N MET A 164 13.24 -2.61 0.67
CA MET A 164 13.51 -3.77 -0.19
C MET A 164 13.36 -5.03 0.64
N ILE A 165 12.25 -5.74 0.49
CA ILE A 165 11.91 -6.93 1.29
C ILE A 165 12.19 -8.18 0.47
N PRO A 166 12.90 -9.21 0.99
CA PRO A 166 13.11 -10.46 0.28
C PRO A 166 11.77 -11.07 -0.14
N TYR A 167 11.56 -11.19 -1.46
CA TYR A 167 10.36 -11.80 -2.01
C TYR A 167 10.54 -13.29 -2.23
N ASP A 168 11.70 -13.67 -2.77
CA ASP A 168 12.17 -15.06 -2.93
C ASP A 168 13.71 -15.11 -2.93
N SER A 169 14.29 -16.24 -3.37
CA SER A 169 15.75 -16.41 -3.45
C SER A 169 16.44 -15.31 -4.24
N ASP A 170 15.80 -14.80 -5.30
CA ASP A 170 16.43 -13.99 -6.33
C ASP A 170 15.84 -12.60 -6.50
N ARG A 171 14.76 -12.29 -5.79
CA ARG A 171 14.02 -11.03 -5.96
C ARG A 171 13.68 -10.36 -4.64
N PHE A 172 13.54 -9.02 -4.71
CA PHE A 172 12.95 -8.18 -3.68
C PHE A 172 11.60 -7.63 -4.15
N LEU A 173 10.64 -7.48 -3.23
CA LEU A 173 9.56 -6.53 -3.38
C LEU A 173 10.02 -5.19 -2.78
N VAL A 174 9.82 -4.10 -3.50
CA VAL A 174 10.20 -2.77 -3.04
C VAL A 174 8.94 -1.99 -2.67
N PHE A 175 8.85 -1.51 -1.43
CA PHE A 175 7.86 -0.50 -1.06
C PHE A 175 8.53 0.85 -1.08
N THR A 176 8.04 1.74 -1.93
CA THR A 176 8.45 3.14 -1.95
C THR A 176 7.44 3.95 -1.18
N ALA A 177 7.91 4.74 -0.23
CA ALA A 177 7.11 5.72 0.50
C ALA A 177 7.70 7.12 0.28
N GLN A 178 6.85 8.10 0.08
CA GLN A 178 7.26 9.50 -0.07
C GLN A 178 6.26 10.45 0.56
N ALA A 179 6.73 11.60 1.03
CA ALA A 179 5.91 12.68 1.59
C ALA A 179 6.69 13.98 1.62
N LEU A 180 5.99 15.09 1.81
CA LEU A 180 6.63 16.33 2.27
C LEU A 180 7.44 16.05 3.55
N LEU A 181 8.62 16.65 3.71
CA LEU A 181 9.50 16.38 4.83
C LEU A 181 8.81 16.58 6.20
N ALA A 182 7.90 17.55 6.29
CA ALA A 182 7.11 17.80 7.51
C ALA A 182 6.22 16.61 7.93
N HIS A 183 5.87 15.71 7.02
CA HIS A 183 5.03 14.52 7.24
C HIS A 183 5.82 13.20 7.17
N SER A 184 7.15 13.27 7.03
CA SER A 184 8.02 12.11 6.84
C SER A 184 7.95 11.09 7.99
N THR A 185 7.85 11.55 9.24
CA THR A 185 7.79 10.68 10.42
C THR A 185 6.54 9.78 10.38
N GLN A 186 5.36 10.37 10.17
CA GLN A 186 4.11 9.62 10.10
C GLN A 186 4.09 8.66 8.90
N THR A 187 4.61 9.10 7.75
CA THR A 187 4.68 8.28 6.55
C THR A 187 5.67 7.12 6.71
N ARG A 188 6.81 7.35 7.37
CA ARG A 188 7.78 6.32 7.71
C ARG A 188 7.16 5.25 8.61
N GLU A 189 6.49 5.64 9.69
CA GLU A 189 5.81 4.72 10.61
C GLU A 189 4.76 3.85 9.86
N ALA A 190 3.99 4.46 8.96
CA ALA A 190 3.05 3.73 8.13
C ALA A 190 3.75 2.74 7.18
N ALA A 191 4.84 3.15 6.54
CA ALA A 191 5.62 2.29 5.65
C ALA A 191 6.31 1.14 6.41
N GLU A 192 6.76 1.36 7.64
CA GLU A 192 7.29 0.31 8.52
C GLU A 192 6.22 -0.72 8.87
N VAL A 193 4.97 -0.29 9.12
CA VAL A 193 3.84 -1.22 9.32
C VAL A 193 3.57 -2.04 8.06
N VAL A 194 3.59 -1.42 6.88
CA VAL A 194 3.45 -2.10 5.58
C VAL A 194 4.56 -3.14 5.40
N ALA A 195 5.81 -2.73 5.55
CA ALA A 195 6.97 -3.58 5.35
C ALA A 195 7.02 -4.76 6.32
N ALA A 196 6.80 -4.50 7.62
CA ALA A 196 6.83 -5.52 8.68
C ALA A 196 5.67 -6.52 8.60
N SER A 197 4.57 -6.16 7.93
CA SER A 197 3.39 -7.02 7.80
C SER A 197 3.29 -7.74 6.46
N PHE A 198 4.29 -7.58 5.61
CA PHE A 198 4.33 -8.26 4.31
C PHE A 198 4.32 -9.78 4.47
N GLU A 199 3.40 -10.43 3.79
CA GLU A 199 3.31 -11.89 3.70
C GLU A 199 3.01 -12.29 2.25
N ARG A 200 3.74 -13.27 1.72
CA ARG A 200 3.43 -13.85 0.41
C ARG A 200 2.16 -14.69 0.48
N CYS A 201 1.28 -14.53 -0.48
CA CYS A 201 0.20 -15.49 -0.72
C CYS A 201 0.78 -16.73 -1.40
N GLN A 202 0.41 -17.91 -0.88
CA GLN A 202 0.82 -19.21 -1.44
C GLN A 202 -0.09 -19.63 -2.59
#